data_a3153bcb05c70ef125049084642ecf01
#
_entry.id   a3153bcb05c70ef125049084642ecf01
#
_cell.length_a   1.000
_cell.length_b   1.000
_cell.length_c   1.000
_cell.angle_alpha   90.00
_cell.angle_beta   90.00
_cell.angle_gamma   90.00
#
_symmetry.space_group_name_H-M   'P 1'
#
loop_
_entity.id
_entity.type
_entity.pdbx_description
1 polymer ?
#
loop_
_entity_poly.entity_id
_entity_poly.type
_entity_poly.pdbx_seq_one_letter_code
_entity_poly.pdbx_strand_id
1 'polypeptide(L)'
;NVVEAFSGIGSQAKALKKLGIDYKVVNILEWDISAFVAYDFIHNGAPDITPYKNFTKLELLERLVPLNLSSDGKNPISRIALKAWSVEALRIIWAAYNRTRNLGDIQKVDYLTFPSNVDVLTYSFPCQDLSIGGAWHNNHSGIDRDANNRSGLLWEVERILESIQMNGKELPRFLLMENVSNILSKRHASNFNDWKNQLERLGYYNKVYTLDASNFGSPQRRVRTFMVSVLLPNNDIQTFVEQYFKDNDLEEIAKKKPKKLERFLRMDYSNPIYKEEANISNPNDTPSRRKIYEGNDILNK
;
A
#
# COMPACT_ATOMS: atom_id res chain seq x y z
N ASN A 1 0.27 6.94 16.46
CA ASN A 1 0.17 5.53 16.04
C ASN A 1 -0.44 5.44 14.65
N VAL A 2 0.23 4.70 13.76
CA VAL A 2 -0.17 4.53 12.36
C VAL A 2 -0.42 3.05 12.09
N VAL A 3 -1.49 2.75 11.37
CA VAL A 3 -1.73 1.44 10.74
C VAL A 3 -1.69 1.62 9.23
N GLU A 4 -0.92 0.79 8.55
CA GLU A 4 -0.85 0.80 7.09
C GLU A 4 -1.54 -0.43 6.52
N ALA A 5 -2.76 -0.26 5.97
CA ALA A 5 -3.44 -1.32 5.23
C ALA A 5 -3.01 -1.30 3.76
N PHE A 6 -2.81 -2.50 3.19
CA PHE A 6 -2.22 -2.68 1.86
C PHE A 6 -0.87 -1.98 1.77
N SER A 7 -0.03 -2.19 2.80
CA SER A 7 1.17 -1.39 3.03
C SER A 7 2.20 -1.48 1.89
N GLY A 8 2.17 -2.56 1.11
CA GLY A 8 3.18 -2.81 0.08
C GLY A 8 4.58 -2.74 0.68
N ILE A 9 5.42 -1.89 0.12
CA ILE A 9 6.79 -1.63 0.62
C ILE A 9 6.89 -0.41 1.54
N GLY A 10 5.77 0.17 2.02
CA GLY A 10 5.73 1.24 3.01
C GLY A 10 6.00 2.65 2.48
N SER A 11 5.34 3.03 1.39
CA SER A 11 5.48 4.40 0.85
C SER A 11 4.97 5.47 1.80
N GLN A 12 3.93 5.19 2.57
CA GLN A 12 3.33 6.08 3.55
C GLN A 12 4.27 6.27 4.76
N ALA A 13 4.81 5.20 5.31
CA ALA A 13 5.84 5.27 6.36
C ALA A 13 7.05 6.08 5.90
N LYS A 14 7.49 5.90 4.65
CA LYS A 14 8.58 6.70 4.08
C LYS A 14 8.23 8.18 3.97
N ALA A 15 6.99 8.50 3.63
CA ALA A 15 6.52 9.88 3.56
C ALA A 15 6.50 10.54 4.95
N LEU A 16 5.96 9.86 5.96
CA LEU A 16 5.95 10.34 7.35
C LEU A 16 7.37 10.58 7.87
N LYS A 17 8.30 9.66 7.62
CA LYS A 17 9.72 9.83 7.95
C LYS A 17 10.34 11.08 7.32
N LYS A 18 9.98 11.38 6.05
CA LYS A 18 10.48 12.57 5.34
C LYS A 18 9.92 13.87 5.89
N LEU A 19 8.71 13.84 6.45
CA LEU A 19 8.08 15.01 7.08
C LEU A 19 8.67 15.32 8.46
N GLY A 20 9.48 14.43 9.04
CA GLY A 20 10.04 14.60 10.38
C GLY A 20 9.00 14.56 11.50
N ILE A 21 7.83 13.98 11.23
CA ILE A 21 6.76 13.81 12.22
C ILE A 21 7.16 12.65 13.14
N ASP A 22 6.92 12.80 14.44
CA ASP A 22 7.04 11.70 15.39
C ASP A 22 5.86 10.72 15.17
N TYR A 23 6.17 9.53 14.73
CA TYR A 23 5.17 8.50 14.42
C TYR A 23 5.70 7.10 14.73
N LYS A 24 4.77 6.20 14.98
CA LYS A 24 5.04 4.77 15.13
C LYS A 24 4.06 3.98 14.27
N VAL A 25 4.56 3.22 13.32
CA VAL A 25 3.73 2.19 12.67
C VAL A 25 3.54 1.06 13.68
N VAL A 26 2.32 0.90 14.14
CA VAL A 26 1.98 -0.10 15.17
C VAL A 26 1.64 -1.45 14.56
N ASN A 27 1.04 -1.46 13.37
CA ASN A 27 0.75 -2.65 12.59
C ASN A 27 0.75 -2.33 11.09
N ILE A 28 1.01 -3.33 10.28
CA ILE A 28 0.72 -3.33 8.85
C ILE A 28 -0.31 -4.41 8.53
N LEU A 29 -1.06 -4.27 7.43
CA LEU A 29 -1.91 -5.29 6.85
C LEU A 29 -1.39 -5.54 5.43
N GLU A 30 -0.63 -6.61 5.25
CA GLU A 30 -0.05 -6.98 3.96
C GLU A 30 0.07 -8.50 3.85
N TRP A 31 -0.57 -9.06 2.87
CA TRP A 31 -0.56 -10.50 2.70
C TRP A 31 0.48 -11.01 1.70
N ASP A 32 1.01 -10.13 0.83
CA ASP A 32 2.08 -10.49 -0.10
C ASP A 32 3.42 -10.58 0.63
N ILE A 33 4.01 -11.78 0.59
CA ILE A 33 5.26 -12.10 1.30
C ILE A 33 6.40 -11.19 0.84
N SER A 34 6.52 -10.98 -0.47
CA SER A 34 7.61 -10.17 -1.04
C SER A 34 7.48 -8.72 -0.61
N ALA A 35 6.24 -8.22 -0.56
CA ALA A 35 5.95 -6.84 -0.18
C ALA A 35 6.30 -6.58 1.30
N PHE A 36 5.78 -7.36 2.24
CA PHE A 36 6.06 -7.07 3.66
C PHE A 36 7.49 -7.41 4.08
N VAL A 37 8.14 -8.39 3.45
CA VAL A 37 9.57 -8.65 3.67
C VAL A 37 10.41 -7.47 3.17
N ALA A 38 10.10 -6.93 1.98
CA ALA A 38 10.75 -5.72 1.48
C ALA A 38 10.46 -4.50 2.36
N TYR A 39 9.22 -4.34 2.84
CA TYR A 39 8.84 -3.32 3.83
C TYR A 39 9.77 -3.37 5.05
N ASP A 40 9.92 -4.56 5.62
CA ASP A 40 10.72 -4.75 6.81
C ASP A 40 12.20 -4.38 6.58
N PHE A 41 12.79 -4.84 5.47
CA PHE A 41 14.15 -4.46 5.10
C PHE A 41 14.33 -2.95 4.91
N ILE A 42 13.39 -2.29 4.25
CA ILE A 42 13.47 -0.85 3.92
C ILE A 42 13.36 0.02 5.19
N HIS A 43 12.47 -0.36 6.11
CA HIS A 43 12.12 0.47 7.25
C HIS A 43 12.88 0.10 8.53
N ASN A 44 13.23 -1.18 8.68
CA ASN A 44 13.84 -1.73 9.90
C ASN A 44 15.23 -2.32 9.68
N GLY A 45 15.73 -2.35 8.43
CA GLY A 45 17.01 -2.99 8.08
C GLY A 45 16.91 -4.52 8.00
N ALA A 46 18.03 -5.20 7.83
CA ALA A 46 18.06 -6.66 7.74
C ALA A 46 17.38 -7.32 8.95
N PRO A 47 16.50 -8.32 8.77
CA PRO A 47 15.84 -8.99 9.88
C PRO A 47 16.86 -9.82 10.70
N ASP A 48 16.79 -9.69 12.02
CA ASP A 48 17.51 -10.59 12.91
C ASP A 48 16.76 -11.93 12.98
N ILE A 49 17.34 -12.96 12.39
CA ILE A 49 16.82 -14.33 12.42
C ILE A 49 17.38 -15.18 13.58
N THR A 50 18.28 -14.61 14.40
CA THR A 50 18.92 -15.31 15.53
C THR A 50 17.91 -15.89 16.51
N PRO A 51 16.82 -15.20 16.90
CA PRO A 51 15.80 -15.75 17.78
C PRO A 51 15.12 -17.01 17.24
N TYR A 52 15.14 -17.19 15.91
CA TYR A 52 14.45 -18.28 15.22
C TYR A 52 15.41 -19.36 14.68
N LYS A 53 16.71 -19.28 14.99
CA LYS A 53 17.73 -20.22 14.48
C LYS A 53 17.44 -21.69 14.82
N ASN A 54 16.80 -21.93 15.95
CA ASN A 54 16.47 -23.28 16.41
C ASN A 54 15.13 -23.79 15.86
N PHE A 55 14.32 -22.95 15.19
CA PHE A 55 13.08 -23.43 14.61
C PHE A 55 13.36 -24.34 13.43
N THR A 56 12.79 -25.52 13.48
CA THR A 56 12.80 -26.48 12.39
C THR A 56 11.94 -25.97 11.23
N LYS A 57 12.14 -26.53 10.05
CA LYS A 57 11.30 -26.21 8.91
C LYS A 57 9.83 -26.54 9.16
N LEU A 58 9.57 -27.62 9.87
CA LEU A 58 8.19 -28.03 10.22
C LEU A 58 7.50 -26.98 11.09
N GLU A 59 8.15 -26.54 12.16
CA GLU A 59 7.62 -25.53 13.08
C GLU A 59 7.36 -24.18 12.37
N LEU A 60 8.24 -23.79 11.42
CA LEU A 60 8.02 -22.58 10.63
C LEU A 60 6.81 -22.72 9.70
N LEU A 61 6.64 -23.90 9.07
CA LEU A 61 5.48 -24.16 8.24
C LEU A 61 4.17 -24.18 9.04
N GLU A 62 4.18 -24.73 10.25
CA GLU A 62 3.02 -24.73 11.14
C GLU A 62 2.59 -23.33 11.56
N ARG A 63 3.53 -22.38 11.62
CA ARG A 63 3.25 -20.96 11.91
C ARG A 63 2.82 -20.17 10.69
N LEU A 64 3.46 -20.40 9.54
CA LEU A 64 3.24 -19.60 8.34
C LEU A 64 1.99 -20.01 7.54
N VAL A 65 1.69 -21.32 7.47
CA VAL A 65 0.54 -21.81 6.68
C VAL A 65 -0.80 -21.23 7.16
N PRO A 66 -1.10 -21.13 8.47
CA PRO A 66 -2.37 -20.58 8.93
C PRO A 66 -2.56 -19.09 8.62
N LEU A 67 -1.47 -18.35 8.32
CA LEU A 67 -1.54 -16.94 7.99
C LEU A 67 -2.14 -16.69 6.60
N ASN A 68 -2.24 -17.72 5.75
CA ASN A 68 -2.74 -17.62 4.37
C ASN A 68 -2.08 -16.50 3.55
N LEU A 69 -0.77 -16.33 3.73
CA LEU A 69 0.00 -15.33 2.99
C LEU A 69 0.03 -15.69 1.50
N SER A 70 0.32 -14.72 0.66
CA SER A 70 0.42 -14.88 -0.78
C SER A 70 1.85 -14.66 -1.27
N SER A 71 2.22 -15.33 -2.36
CA SER A 71 3.48 -15.09 -3.07
C SER A 71 3.27 -14.49 -4.47
N ASP A 72 2.01 -14.39 -4.92
CA ASP A 72 1.63 -13.89 -6.25
C ASP A 72 0.62 -12.74 -6.17
N GLY A 73 0.20 -12.35 -4.96
CA GLY A 73 -0.82 -11.34 -4.71
C GLY A 73 -2.23 -11.73 -5.19
N LYS A 74 -2.47 -13.03 -5.46
CA LYS A 74 -3.75 -13.53 -5.98
C LYS A 74 -4.34 -14.64 -5.14
N ASN A 75 -3.51 -15.59 -4.75
CA ASN A 75 -3.92 -16.79 -4.03
C ASN A 75 -3.06 -17.01 -2.80
N PRO A 76 -3.61 -17.60 -1.74
CA PRO A 76 -2.80 -18.07 -0.62
C PRO A 76 -1.76 -19.08 -1.10
N ILE A 77 -0.52 -18.93 -0.62
CA ILE A 77 0.55 -19.88 -0.93
C ILE A 77 0.28 -21.23 -0.29
N SER A 78 0.36 -22.29 -1.06
CA SER A 78 0.14 -23.64 -0.55
C SER A 78 1.26 -24.10 0.39
N ARG A 79 0.94 -25.02 1.33
CA ARG A 79 1.94 -25.67 2.18
C ARG A 79 3.04 -26.33 1.37
N ILE A 80 2.70 -26.92 0.20
CA ILE A 80 3.67 -27.59 -0.68
C ILE A 80 4.66 -26.57 -1.23
N ALA A 81 4.16 -25.42 -1.70
CA ALA A 81 5.01 -24.34 -2.23
C ALA A 81 5.92 -23.76 -1.14
N LEU A 82 5.40 -23.47 0.06
CA LEU A 82 6.22 -23.04 1.21
C LEU A 82 7.27 -24.06 1.60
N LYS A 83 6.96 -25.36 1.52
CA LYS A 83 7.91 -26.44 1.81
C LYS A 83 9.11 -26.47 0.83
N ALA A 84 8.95 -25.93 -0.37
CA ALA A 84 10.06 -25.84 -1.33
C ALA A 84 11.09 -24.76 -0.95
N TRP A 85 10.73 -23.80 -0.11
CA TRP A 85 11.61 -22.70 0.29
C TRP A 85 12.67 -23.15 1.30
N SER A 86 13.82 -22.46 1.35
CA SER A 86 14.86 -22.75 2.33
C SER A 86 14.38 -22.43 3.75
N VAL A 87 14.98 -23.10 4.75
CA VAL A 87 14.68 -22.81 6.17
C VAL A 87 15.02 -21.36 6.51
N GLU A 88 16.09 -20.83 5.94
CA GLU A 88 16.50 -19.44 6.13
C GLU A 88 15.47 -18.46 5.57
N ALA A 89 14.96 -18.69 4.36
CA ALA A 89 13.89 -17.88 3.78
C ALA A 89 12.64 -17.89 4.67
N LEU A 90 12.23 -19.03 5.19
CA LEU A 90 11.10 -19.14 6.10
C LEU A 90 11.34 -18.40 7.43
N ARG A 91 12.60 -18.41 7.95
CA ARG A 91 12.97 -17.61 9.13
C ARG A 91 12.90 -16.12 8.87
N ILE A 92 13.38 -15.67 7.70
CA ILE A 92 13.28 -14.25 7.29
C ILE A 92 11.82 -13.82 7.23
N ILE A 93 10.95 -14.60 6.58
CA ILE A 93 9.51 -14.31 6.49
C ILE A 93 8.90 -14.21 7.87
N TRP A 94 9.17 -15.20 8.75
CA TRP A 94 8.63 -15.20 10.10
C TRP A 94 9.15 -14.03 10.95
N ALA A 95 10.42 -13.69 10.84
CA ALA A 95 11.02 -12.53 11.51
C ALA A 95 10.39 -11.21 11.03
N ALA A 96 10.26 -11.02 9.72
CA ALA A 96 9.64 -9.84 9.14
C ALA A 96 8.17 -9.70 9.54
N TYR A 97 7.40 -10.79 9.49
CA TYR A 97 6.00 -10.81 9.91
C TYR A 97 5.81 -10.35 11.35
N ASN A 98 6.63 -10.88 12.26
CA ASN A 98 6.56 -10.50 13.67
C ASN A 98 7.07 -9.07 13.93
N ARG A 99 8.19 -8.67 13.33
CA ARG A 99 8.80 -7.36 13.56
C ARG A 99 7.92 -6.22 13.07
N THR A 100 7.25 -6.41 11.93
CA THR A 100 6.30 -5.44 11.38
C THR A 100 4.92 -5.51 12.07
N ARG A 101 4.70 -6.49 12.95
CA ARG A 101 3.39 -6.78 13.54
C ARG A 101 2.31 -6.88 12.47
N ASN A 102 2.64 -7.61 11.41
CA ASN A 102 1.75 -7.78 10.28
C ASN A 102 0.49 -8.55 10.67
N LEU A 103 -0.66 -8.03 10.31
CA LEU A 103 -1.96 -8.69 10.50
C LEU A 103 -2.35 -9.57 9.30
N GLY A 104 -1.56 -9.55 8.23
CA GLY A 104 -1.76 -10.38 7.05
C GLY A 104 -2.94 -9.96 6.18
N ASP A 105 -3.82 -10.92 5.92
CA ASP A 105 -4.99 -10.75 5.05
C ASP A 105 -6.07 -9.89 5.72
N ILE A 106 -6.40 -8.76 5.11
CA ILE A 106 -7.39 -7.81 5.61
C ILE A 106 -8.77 -8.46 5.84
N GLN A 107 -9.13 -9.48 5.07
CA GLN A 107 -10.41 -10.20 5.20
C GLN A 107 -10.54 -10.94 6.54
N LYS A 108 -9.42 -11.19 7.22
CA LYS A 108 -9.36 -11.88 8.52
C LYS A 108 -9.21 -10.95 9.71
N VAL A 109 -9.01 -9.65 9.46
CA VAL A 109 -8.87 -8.64 10.51
C VAL A 109 -10.24 -8.19 10.97
N ASP A 110 -10.41 -8.10 12.29
CA ASP A 110 -11.62 -7.61 12.94
C ASP A 110 -11.27 -6.63 14.08
N TYR A 111 -12.29 -6.22 14.85
CA TYR A 111 -12.10 -5.31 15.97
C TYR A 111 -11.24 -5.89 17.12
N LEU A 112 -11.10 -7.21 17.21
CA LEU A 112 -10.26 -7.86 18.24
C LEU A 112 -8.78 -7.79 17.87
N THR A 113 -8.48 -7.99 16.59
CA THR A 113 -7.12 -8.01 16.05
C THR A 113 -6.63 -6.62 15.65
N PHE A 114 -7.55 -5.70 15.32
CA PHE A 114 -7.19 -4.32 14.98
C PHE A 114 -6.71 -3.57 16.24
N PRO A 115 -5.56 -2.87 16.18
CA PRO A 115 -4.98 -2.20 17.35
C PRO A 115 -5.87 -1.05 17.85
N SER A 116 -5.79 -0.77 19.15
CA SER A 116 -6.42 0.40 19.77
C SER A 116 -5.54 1.65 19.64
N ASN A 117 -6.14 2.83 19.87
CA ASN A 117 -5.43 4.12 19.88
C ASN A 117 -4.69 4.41 18.56
N VAL A 118 -5.34 4.16 17.44
CA VAL A 118 -4.83 4.46 16.11
C VAL A 118 -5.12 5.91 15.76
N ASP A 119 -4.08 6.69 15.50
CA ASP A 119 -4.27 8.08 15.04
C ASP A 119 -4.54 8.13 13.54
N VAL A 120 -3.79 7.34 12.75
CA VAL A 120 -3.89 7.34 11.29
C VAL A 120 -4.01 5.91 10.77
N LEU A 121 -5.04 5.66 9.96
CA LEU A 121 -5.14 4.48 9.10
C LEU A 121 -4.91 4.89 7.66
N THR A 122 -3.86 4.36 7.02
CA THR A 122 -3.66 4.52 5.58
C THR A 122 -4.13 3.28 4.85
N TYR A 123 -4.72 3.45 3.66
CA TYR A 123 -5.17 2.32 2.85
C TYR A 123 -5.11 2.62 1.36
N SER A 124 -4.31 1.82 0.65
CA SER A 124 -4.11 1.90 -0.80
C SER A 124 -4.50 0.55 -1.41
N PHE A 125 -5.80 0.27 -1.43
CA PHE A 125 -6.32 -1.01 -1.89
C PHE A 125 -6.03 -1.25 -3.38
N PRO A 126 -6.00 -2.51 -3.84
CA PRO A 126 -5.64 -2.85 -5.22
C PRO A 126 -6.49 -2.12 -6.26
N CYS A 127 -5.82 -1.51 -7.24
CA CYS A 127 -6.44 -0.71 -8.30
C CYS A 127 -6.60 -1.44 -9.64
N GLN A 128 -6.33 -2.75 -9.68
CA GLN A 128 -6.22 -3.48 -10.95
C GLN A 128 -7.53 -3.48 -11.74
N ASP A 129 -8.67 -3.58 -11.05
CA ASP A 129 -9.99 -3.57 -11.65
C ASP A 129 -10.52 -2.13 -11.89
N LEU A 130 -9.82 -1.13 -11.34
CA LEU A 130 -10.07 0.30 -11.55
C LEU A 130 -9.21 0.89 -12.66
N SER A 131 -8.08 0.25 -13.00
CA SER A 131 -7.13 0.80 -13.97
C SER A 131 -7.61 0.63 -15.41
N ILE A 132 -7.20 1.57 -16.29
CA ILE A 132 -7.45 1.45 -17.73
C ILE A 132 -6.82 0.15 -18.29
N GLY A 133 -5.68 -0.29 -17.72
CA GLY A 133 -5.05 -1.57 -18.08
C GLY A 133 -5.88 -2.79 -17.66
N GLY A 134 -6.63 -2.73 -16.56
CA GLY A 134 -7.56 -3.79 -16.14
C GLY A 134 -8.74 -3.94 -17.12
N ALA A 135 -9.20 -2.84 -17.68
CA ALA A 135 -10.27 -2.84 -18.69
C ALA A 135 -9.88 -3.61 -19.97
N TRP A 136 -8.60 -3.67 -20.34
CA TRP A 136 -8.09 -4.45 -21.46
C TRP A 136 -8.13 -5.97 -21.21
N HIS A 137 -8.28 -6.37 -19.96
CA HIS A 137 -8.41 -7.78 -19.54
C HIS A 137 -9.84 -8.17 -19.15
N ASN A 138 -10.87 -7.46 -19.64
CA ASN A 138 -12.28 -7.67 -19.33
C ASN A 138 -12.65 -7.53 -17.83
N ASN A 139 -11.81 -6.93 -17.01
CA ASN A 139 -12.11 -6.62 -15.64
C ASN A 139 -12.82 -5.26 -15.56
N HIS A 140 -14.16 -5.33 -15.47
CA HIS A 140 -15.00 -4.15 -15.57
C HIS A 140 -15.74 -3.79 -14.28
N SER A 141 -15.65 -4.59 -13.24
CA SER A 141 -16.46 -4.46 -12.04
C SER A 141 -15.96 -3.41 -11.02
N GLY A 142 -14.70 -2.95 -11.17
CA GLY A 142 -14.19 -1.87 -10.31
C GLY A 142 -14.31 -2.18 -8.81
N ILE A 143 -14.93 -1.25 -8.07
CA ILE A 143 -15.22 -1.38 -6.64
C ILE A 143 -16.68 -1.77 -6.36
N ASP A 144 -17.33 -2.48 -7.27
CA ASP A 144 -18.68 -2.97 -7.02
C ASP A 144 -18.68 -3.94 -5.83
N ARG A 145 -19.69 -3.81 -4.93
CA ARG A 145 -19.76 -4.62 -3.69
C ARG A 145 -19.83 -6.13 -3.98
N ASP A 146 -20.51 -6.49 -5.04
CA ASP A 146 -20.75 -7.89 -5.41
C ASP A 146 -19.72 -8.47 -6.39
N ALA A 147 -18.70 -7.69 -6.74
CA ALA A 147 -17.75 -8.04 -7.79
C ALA A 147 -16.78 -9.16 -7.43
N ASN A 148 -16.65 -9.50 -6.15
CA ASN A 148 -15.71 -10.50 -5.61
C ASN A 148 -14.30 -10.40 -6.23
N ASN A 149 -13.83 -9.17 -6.43
CA ASN A 149 -12.54 -8.82 -7.05
C ASN A 149 -11.61 -8.16 -6.04
N ARG A 150 -10.36 -7.90 -6.45
CA ARG A 150 -9.36 -7.30 -5.55
C ARG A 150 -9.64 -5.84 -5.20
N SER A 151 -10.26 -5.08 -6.09
CA SER A 151 -10.64 -3.69 -5.80
C SER A 151 -11.82 -3.61 -4.81
N GLY A 152 -12.62 -4.66 -4.70
CA GLY A 152 -13.65 -4.83 -3.68
C GLY A 152 -13.11 -4.94 -2.25
N LEU A 153 -11.80 -5.10 -2.05
CA LEU A 153 -11.16 -5.06 -0.72
C LEU A 153 -11.28 -3.70 -0.02
N LEU A 154 -11.76 -2.65 -0.71
CA LEU A 154 -12.19 -1.41 -0.08
C LEU A 154 -13.25 -1.67 1.00
N TRP A 155 -14.20 -2.57 0.72
CA TRP A 155 -15.31 -2.89 1.64
C TRP A 155 -14.86 -3.66 2.88
N GLU A 156 -13.67 -4.24 2.86
CA GLU A 156 -13.06 -4.80 4.07
C GLU A 156 -12.61 -3.70 5.05
N VAL A 157 -12.18 -2.53 4.53
CA VAL A 157 -11.92 -1.36 5.38
C VAL A 157 -13.20 -0.88 6.05
N GLU A 158 -14.32 -0.82 5.30
CA GLU A 158 -15.66 -0.52 5.85
C GLU A 158 -16.01 -1.49 6.97
N ARG A 159 -15.94 -2.78 6.71
CA ARG A 159 -16.27 -3.85 7.67
C ARG A 159 -15.46 -3.73 8.97
N ILE A 160 -14.17 -3.42 8.86
CA ILE A 160 -13.30 -3.23 10.03
C ILE A 160 -13.75 -2.00 10.83
N LEU A 161 -13.96 -0.85 10.18
CA LEU A 161 -14.37 0.39 10.85
C LEU A 161 -15.74 0.24 11.53
N GLU A 162 -16.72 -0.37 10.85
CA GLU A 162 -18.03 -0.68 11.44
C GLU A 162 -17.90 -1.61 12.65
N SER A 163 -17.09 -2.67 12.52
CA SER A 163 -16.86 -3.62 13.60
C SER A 163 -16.23 -2.94 14.83
N ILE A 164 -15.28 -2.02 14.64
CA ILE A 164 -14.67 -1.22 15.70
C ILE A 164 -15.75 -0.37 16.41
N GLN A 165 -16.57 0.35 15.64
CA GLN A 165 -17.61 1.25 16.18
C GLN A 165 -18.70 0.45 16.92
N MET A 166 -19.20 -0.64 16.33
CA MET A 166 -20.25 -1.49 16.93
C MET A 166 -19.81 -2.10 18.26
N ASN A 167 -18.53 -2.28 18.47
CA ASN A 167 -17.96 -2.83 19.70
C ASN A 167 -17.45 -1.75 20.67
N GLY A 168 -17.81 -0.49 20.45
CA GLY A 168 -17.52 0.62 21.35
C GLY A 168 -16.03 0.97 21.45
N LYS A 169 -15.22 0.56 20.45
CA LYS A 169 -13.82 0.95 20.38
C LYS A 169 -13.66 2.27 19.61
N GLU A 170 -12.56 2.97 19.89
CA GLU A 170 -12.23 4.21 19.21
C GLU A 170 -11.85 3.97 17.76
N LEU A 171 -12.49 4.71 16.86
CA LEU A 171 -12.13 4.75 15.44
C LEU A 171 -10.81 5.52 15.24
N PRO A 172 -10.02 5.21 14.19
CA PRO A 172 -8.86 6.01 13.81
C PRO A 172 -9.25 7.49 13.61
N ARG A 173 -8.42 8.41 14.12
CA ARG A 173 -8.72 9.86 14.01
C ARG A 173 -8.67 10.37 12.59
N PHE A 174 -7.74 9.82 11.80
CA PHE A 174 -7.54 10.18 10.40
C PHE A 174 -7.50 8.93 9.54
N LEU A 175 -8.12 9.02 8.36
CA LEU A 175 -7.97 8.02 7.32
C LEU A 175 -7.31 8.67 6.11
N LEU A 176 -6.38 7.96 5.47
CA LEU A 176 -5.74 8.40 4.23
C LEU A 176 -5.87 7.30 3.17
N MET A 177 -6.75 7.55 2.20
CA MET A 177 -6.90 6.72 1.02
C MET A 177 -5.98 7.19 -0.11
N GLU A 178 -5.37 6.25 -0.85
CA GLU A 178 -4.76 6.52 -2.15
C GLU A 178 -5.26 5.52 -3.17
N ASN A 179 -5.57 5.97 -4.40
CA ASN A 179 -5.89 5.09 -5.51
C ASN A 179 -5.68 5.81 -6.86
N VAL A 180 -5.89 5.08 -7.98
CA VAL A 180 -5.86 5.68 -9.32
C VAL A 180 -7.00 6.67 -9.51
N SER A 181 -6.77 7.73 -10.32
CA SER A 181 -7.79 8.77 -10.55
C SER A 181 -9.08 8.25 -11.21
N ASN A 182 -9.01 7.08 -11.87
CA ASN A 182 -10.19 6.45 -12.47
C ASN A 182 -11.29 6.06 -11.46
N ILE A 183 -10.97 5.99 -10.15
CA ILE A 183 -11.99 5.80 -9.10
C ILE A 183 -13.07 6.89 -9.12
N LEU A 184 -12.74 8.09 -9.60
CA LEU A 184 -13.66 9.23 -9.75
C LEU A 184 -14.41 9.25 -11.08
N SER A 185 -14.17 8.27 -11.97
CA SER A 185 -14.87 8.20 -13.26
C SER A 185 -16.38 7.99 -13.06
N LYS A 186 -17.17 8.40 -14.04
CA LYS A 186 -18.64 8.22 -14.02
C LYS A 186 -19.05 6.78 -13.70
N ARG A 187 -18.24 5.82 -14.13
CA ARG A 187 -18.50 4.39 -13.92
C ARG A 187 -18.42 3.99 -12.44
N HIS A 188 -17.48 4.56 -11.69
CA HIS A 188 -17.20 4.19 -10.31
C HIS A 188 -17.73 5.20 -9.29
N ALA A 189 -18.29 6.33 -9.77
CA ALA A 189 -18.73 7.44 -8.95
C ALA A 189 -19.80 7.03 -7.92
N SER A 190 -20.75 6.15 -8.29
CA SER A 190 -21.78 5.67 -7.36
C SER A 190 -21.14 4.98 -6.17
N ASN A 191 -20.33 3.95 -6.41
CA ASN A 191 -19.69 3.18 -5.34
C ASN A 191 -18.72 4.03 -4.50
N PHE A 192 -18.01 4.98 -5.14
CA PHE A 192 -17.14 5.89 -4.41
C PHE A 192 -17.95 6.85 -3.52
N ASN A 193 -19.12 7.32 -3.97
CA ASN A 193 -20.03 8.11 -3.16
C ASN A 193 -20.61 7.28 -2.01
N ASP A 194 -20.97 6.03 -2.26
CA ASP A 194 -21.45 5.13 -1.20
C ASP A 194 -20.39 4.94 -0.11
N TRP A 195 -19.12 4.80 -0.50
CA TRP A 195 -18.00 4.76 0.44
C TRP A 195 -17.89 6.05 1.28
N LYS A 196 -17.95 7.22 0.63
CA LYS A 196 -17.92 8.52 1.34
C LYS A 196 -19.09 8.64 2.31
N ASN A 197 -20.30 8.31 1.86
CA ASN A 197 -21.50 8.36 2.70
C ASN A 197 -21.36 7.45 3.91
N GLN A 198 -20.74 6.27 3.74
CA GLN A 198 -20.50 5.37 4.85
C GLN A 198 -19.50 5.95 5.86
N LEU A 199 -18.45 6.57 5.41
CA LEU A 199 -17.51 7.27 6.30
C LEU A 199 -18.18 8.45 7.03
N GLU A 200 -19.08 9.18 6.37
CA GLU A 200 -19.88 10.25 7.00
C GLU A 200 -20.80 9.69 8.09
N ARG A 201 -21.43 8.52 7.88
CA ARG A 201 -22.23 7.83 8.92
C ARG A 201 -21.38 7.42 10.13
N LEU A 202 -20.11 7.07 9.89
CA LEU A 202 -19.16 6.76 10.96
C LEU A 202 -18.61 8.01 11.67
N GLY A 203 -18.98 9.22 11.22
CA GLY A 203 -18.59 10.49 11.81
C GLY A 203 -17.38 11.16 11.15
N TYR A 204 -16.97 10.74 9.96
CA TYR A 204 -15.83 11.35 9.26
C TYR A 204 -16.27 12.47 8.30
N TYR A 205 -15.52 13.56 8.30
CA TYR A 205 -15.51 14.54 7.21
C TYR A 205 -14.49 14.09 6.15
N ASN A 206 -14.85 14.17 4.87
CA ASN A 206 -14.04 13.66 3.77
C ASN A 206 -13.62 14.75 2.79
N LYS A 207 -12.33 14.94 2.57
CA LYS A 207 -11.79 15.81 1.51
C LYS A 207 -11.06 14.97 0.48
N VAL A 208 -11.46 15.11 -0.79
CA VAL A 208 -10.88 14.38 -1.93
C VAL A 208 -9.99 15.32 -2.74
N TYR A 209 -8.84 14.82 -3.18
CA TYR A 209 -7.87 15.50 -4.03
C TYR A 209 -7.48 14.63 -5.21
N THR A 210 -7.18 15.26 -6.35
CA THR A 210 -6.52 14.60 -7.48
C THR A 210 -5.19 15.27 -7.73
N LEU A 211 -4.11 14.61 -7.33
CA LEU A 211 -2.78 15.18 -7.30
C LEU A 211 -1.84 14.49 -8.30
N ASP A 212 -1.06 15.29 -9.04
CA ASP A 212 0.02 14.79 -9.88
C ASP A 212 1.36 14.93 -9.13
N ALA A 213 2.06 13.82 -8.92
CA ALA A 213 3.34 13.82 -8.22
C ALA A 213 4.38 14.76 -8.83
N SER A 214 4.31 15.01 -10.14
CA SER A 214 5.21 15.96 -10.82
C SER A 214 5.06 17.39 -10.31
N ASN A 215 3.87 17.79 -9.87
CA ASN A 215 3.62 19.11 -9.27
C ASN A 215 4.26 19.26 -7.87
N PHE A 216 4.70 18.17 -7.26
CA PHE A 216 5.36 18.13 -5.96
C PHE A 216 6.85 17.79 -6.06
N GLY A 217 7.43 17.92 -7.27
CA GLY A 217 8.87 17.75 -7.52
C GLY A 217 9.31 16.32 -7.80
N SER A 218 8.40 15.38 -8.03
CA SER A 218 8.73 14.06 -8.58
C SER A 218 9.17 14.19 -10.05
N PRO A 219 10.14 13.39 -10.54
CA PRO A 219 10.46 13.32 -11.95
C PRO A 219 9.38 12.62 -12.77
N GLN A 220 8.50 11.87 -12.11
CA GLN A 220 7.45 11.09 -12.74
C GLN A 220 6.11 11.83 -12.71
N ARG A 221 5.45 11.93 -13.86
CA ARG A 221 4.04 12.28 -13.92
C ARG A 221 3.20 11.11 -13.45
N ARG A 222 2.56 11.26 -12.29
CA ARG A 222 1.74 10.23 -11.66
C ARG A 222 0.54 10.86 -10.98
N VAL A 223 -0.60 10.81 -11.64
CA VAL A 223 -1.87 11.33 -11.11
C VAL A 223 -2.51 10.27 -10.21
N ARG A 224 -2.91 10.67 -9.01
CA ARG A 224 -3.61 9.82 -8.05
C ARG A 224 -4.71 10.59 -7.33
N THR A 225 -5.74 9.87 -6.95
CA THR A 225 -6.77 10.35 -6.02
C THR A 225 -6.34 10.04 -4.61
N PHE A 226 -6.40 11.05 -3.78
CA PHE A 226 -6.25 10.94 -2.33
C PHE A 226 -7.55 11.37 -1.66
N MET A 227 -7.92 10.69 -0.60
CA MET A 227 -8.99 11.15 0.28
C MET A 227 -8.46 11.18 1.71
N VAL A 228 -8.58 12.35 2.33
CA VAL A 228 -8.30 12.55 3.75
C VAL A 228 -9.64 12.59 4.48
N SER A 229 -9.81 11.69 5.44
CA SER A 229 -11.00 11.65 6.28
C SER A 229 -10.61 11.98 7.72
N VAL A 230 -11.34 12.91 8.34
CA VAL A 230 -11.11 13.38 9.71
C VAL A 230 -12.30 13.01 10.57
N LEU A 231 -12.09 12.23 11.63
CA LEU A 231 -13.12 11.88 12.58
C LEU A 231 -13.53 13.13 13.38
N LEU A 232 -14.79 13.50 13.29
CA LEU A 232 -15.33 14.66 13.99
C LEU A 232 -15.82 14.23 15.38
N PRO A 233 -15.26 14.78 16.46
CA PRO A 233 -15.73 14.47 17.82
C PRO A 233 -17.12 15.04 18.10
N ASN A 234 -17.51 16.11 17.40
CA ASN A 234 -18.83 16.72 17.42
C ASN A 234 -19.03 17.61 16.17
N ASN A 235 -20.24 18.08 15.95
CA ASN A 235 -20.58 18.89 14.78
C ASN A 235 -19.93 20.30 14.82
N ASP A 236 -19.54 20.80 16.00
CA ASP A 236 -18.98 22.17 16.13
C ASP A 236 -17.61 22.29 15.47
N ILE A 237 -16.87 21.16 15.35
CA ILE A 237 -15.54 21.13 14.74
C ILE A 237 -15.61 21.00 13.21
N GLN A 238 -16.74 20.60 12.65
CA GLN A 238 -16.89 20.44 11.21
C GLN A 238 -16.55 21.71 10.45
N THR A 239 -17.13 22.85 10.83
CA THR A 239 -16.87 24.15 10.18
C THR A 239 -15.37 24.51 10.23
N PHE A 240 -14.70 24.23 11.35
CA PHE A 240 -13.26 24.44 11.47
C PHE A 240 -12.47 23.55 10.51
N VAL A 241 -12.81 22.28 10.42
CA VAL A 241 -12.15 21.31 9.51
C VAL A 241 -12.37 21.69 8.05
N GLU A 242 -13.59 22.09 7.68
CA GLU A 242 -13.91 22.57 6.33
C GLU A 242 -13.08 23.80 5.96
N GLN A 243 -13.02 24.78 6.88
CA GLN A 243 -12.24 26.01 6.67
C GLN A 243 -10.74 25.69 6.55
N TYR A 244 -10.22 24.81 7.42
CA TYR A 244 -8.82 24.38 7.35
C TYR A 244 -8.47 23.78 5.98
N PHE A 245 -9.30 22.88 5.43
CA PHE A 245 -9.07 22.29 4.11
C PHE A 245 -9.23 23.31 2.96
N LYS A 246 -10.07 24.32 3.14
CA LYS A 246 -10.22 25.40 2.18
C LYS A 246 -8.99 26.31 2.16
N ASP A 247 -8.48 26.67 3.34
CA ASP A 247 -7.29 27.54 3.47
C ASP A 247 -5.98 26.81 3.11
N ASN A 248 -5.97 25.49 3.17
CA ASN A 248 -4.82 24.62 2.89
C ASN A 248 -5.13 23.63 1.74
N ASP A 249 -5.76 24.08 0.67
CA ASP A 249 -6.11 23.22 -0.44
C ASP A 249 -4.84 22.75 -1.20
N LEU A 250 -4.61 21.45 -1.22
CA LEU A 250 -3.44 20.85 -1.85
C LEU A 250 -3.40 21.02 -3.39
N GLU A 251 -4.54 21.28 -4.01
CA GLU A 251 -4.63 21.55 -5.45
C GLU A 251 -4.21 23.00 -5.78
N GLU A 252 -4.34 23.92 -4.82
CA GLU A 252 -3.97 25.34 -4.94
C GLU A 252 -2.54 25.64 -4.45
N ILE A 253 -1.87 24.68 -3.79
CA ILE A 253 -0.50 24.84 -3.32
C ILE A 253 0.46 25.07 -4.51
N ALA A 254 1.40 26.01 -4.32
CA ALA A 254 2.40 26.35 -5.32
C ALA A 254 3.14 25.10 -5.85
N LYS A 255 2.98 24.86 -7.14
CA LYS A 255 3.55 23.69 -7.83
C LYS A 255 5.07 23.78 -7.86
N LYS A 256 5.73 22.69 -7.47
CA LYS A 256 7.19 22.53 -7.58
C LYS A 256 7.54 22.00 -8.96
N LYS A 257 8.57 22.56 -9.60
CA LYS A 257 9.08 22.01 -10.85
C LYS A 257 9.54 20.56 -10.66
N PRO A 258 9.23 19.65 -11.58
CA PRO A 258 9.74 18.28 -11.53
C PRO A 258 11.27 18.28 -11.47
N LYS A 259 11.82 17.40 -10.63
CA LYS A 259 13.28 17.19 -10.59
C LYS A 259 13.69 16.39 -11.84
N LYS A 260 14.88 16.67 -12.35
CA LYS A 260 15.44 15.90 -13.46
C LYS A 260 15.68 14.44 -13.04
N LEU A 261 15.42 13.51 -13.93
CA LEU A 261 15.53 12.07 -13.69
C LEU A 261 16.95 11.66 -13.28
N GLU A 262 17.97 12.32 -13.86
CA GLU A 262 19.38 12.06 -13.61
C GLU A 262 19.77 12.17 -12.13
N ARG A 263 19.00 12.96 -11.35
CA ARG A 263 19.22 13.07 -9.89
C ARG A 263 18.91 11.79 -9.11
N PHE A 264 18.20 10.86 -9.74
CA PHE A 264 17.75 9.60 -9.14
C PHE A 264 18.48 8.38 -9.73
N LEU A 265 19.23 8.60 -10.79
CA LEU A 265 20.02 7.55 -11.44
C LEU A 265 21.43 7.50 -10.82
N ARG A 266 21.92 6.30 -10.62
CA ARG A 266 23.33 6.04 -10.27
C ARG A 266 24.11 5.97 -11.59
N MET A 267 24.72 7.11 -11.98
CA MET A 267 25.39 7.26 -13.28
C MET A 267 26.89 6.94 -13.24
N ASP A 268 27.44 6.67 -12.06
CA ASP A 268 28.85 6.31 -11.90
C ASP A 268 29.08 4.82 -12.15
N TYR A 269 29.20 4.46 -13.43
CA TYR A 269 29.50 3.09 -13.85
C TYR A 269 30.96 2.65 -13.62
N SER A 270 31.84 3.55 -13.16
CA SER A 270 33.19 3.20 -12.71
C SER A 270 33.21 2.53 -11.34
N ASN A 271 32.13 2.75 -10.53
CA ASN A 271 31.99 2.13 -9.23
C ASN A 271 31.70 0.62 -9.37
N PRO A 272 32.58 -0.28 -8.88
CA PRO A 272 32.41 -1.71 -9.00
C PRO A 272 31.11 -2.22 -8.39
N ILE A 273 30.68 -1.64 -7.27
CA ILE A 273 29.43 -2.03 -6.58
C ILE A 273 28.23 -1.76 -7.48
N TYR A 274 28.17 -0.58 -8.12
CA TYR A 274 27.05 -0.26 -9.01
C TYR A 274 27.03 -1.11 -10.27
N LYS A 275 28.22 -1.48 -10.76
CA LYS A 275 28.38 -2.40 -11.88
C LYS A 275 27.89 -3.80 -11.54
N GLU A 276 28.23 -4.29 -10.34
CA GLU A 276 27.78 -5.60 -9.85
C GLU A 276 26.26 -5.61 -9.61
N GLU A 277 25.70 -4.59 -8.93
CA GLU A 277 24.25 -4.43 -8.77
C GLU A 277 23.52 -4.40 -10.12
N ALA A 278 24.05 -3.70 -11.13
CA ALA A 278 23.49 -3.65 -12.46
C ALA A 278 23.52 -5.02 -13.15
N ASN A 279 24.59 -5.78 -12.99
CA ASN A 279 24.72 -7.12 -13.56
C ASN A 279 23.72 -8.10 -12.91
N ILE A 280 23.57 -8.05 -11.58
CA ILE A 280 22.60 -8.88 -10.84
C ILE A 280 21.16 -8.51 -11.22
N SER A 281 20.90 -7.21 -11.42
CA SER A 281 19.58 -6.68 -11.79
C SER A 281 19.29 -6.79 -13.28
N ASN A 282 20.30 -7.19 -14.09
CA ASN A 282 20.14 -7.26 -15.53
C ASN A 282 19.13 -8.36 -15.87
N PRO A 283 17.97 -7.99 -16.38
CA PRO A 283 16.94 -8.95 -16.66
C PRO A 283 17.38 -9.87 -17.81
N ASN A 284 16.96 -11.12 -17.74
CA ASN A 284 17.24 -12.13 -18.78
C ASN A 284 17.03 -11.57 -20.18
N ASP A 285 17.97 -11.86 -21.05
CA ASP A 285 17.94 -11.47 -22.45
C ASP A 285 16.69 -12.05 -23.13
N THR A 286 15.75 -11.18 -23.46
CA THR A 286 14.52 -11.55 -24.18
C THR A 286 14.54 -11.01 -25.60
N PRO A 287 13.86 -11.65 -26.57
CA PRO A 287 13.80 -11.15 -27.95
C PRO A 287 13.35 -9.69 -28.07
N SER A 288 12.42 -9.25 -27.19
CA SER A 288 11.94 -7.87 -27.15
C SER A 288 13.05 -6.90 -26.71
N ARG A 289 13.87 -7.30 -25.74
CA ARG A 289 14.97 -6.47 -25.23
C ARG A 289 16.13 -6.39 -26.20
N ARG A 290 16.47 -7.48 -26.89
CA ARG A 290 17.45 -7.47 -27.97
C ARG A 290 17.11 -6.41 -29.02
N LYS A 291 15.84 -6.33 -29.44
CA LYS A 291 15.38 -5.31 -30.39
C LYS A 291 15.61 -3.89 -29.90
N ILE A 292 15.44 -3.63 -28.58
CA ILE A 292 15.71 -2.31 -27.98
C ILE A 292 17.21 -2.02 -27.99
N TYR A 293 18.06 -2.99 -27.60
CA TYR A 293 19.52 -2.83 -27.60
C TYR A 293 20.14 -2.73 -29.00
N GLU A 294 19.53 -3.35 -30.00
CA GLU A 294 19.95 -3.30 -31.41
C GLU A 294 19.47 -2.04 -32.13
N GLY A 295 18.84 -1.10 -31.43
CA GLY A 295 18.34 0.16 -32.02
C GLY A 295 17.11 0.00 -32.93
N ASN A 296 16.53 -1.18 -32.99
CA ASN A 296 15.26 -1.45 -33.67
C ASN A 296 14.09 -1.04 -32.76
N ASP A 297 14.01 0.24 -32.46
CA ASP A 297 13.20 0.80 -31.43
C ASP A 297 11.71 0.80 -31.81
N ILE A 298 10.91 0.11 -30.98
CA ILE A 298 9.44 0.16 -31.02
C ILE A 298 8.93 1.53 -30.50
N LEU A 299 9.78 2.30 -29.83
CA LEU A 299 9.44 3.58 -29.21
C LEU A 299 9.63 4.79 -30.12
N ASN A 300 10.20 4.60 -31.31
CA ASN A 300 10.42 5.65 -32.31
C ASN A 300 9.42 5.61 -33.49
N LYS A 301 8.24 5.00 -33.29
CA LYS A 301 7.14 5.09 -34.25
C LYS A 301 5.98 5.89 -33.71
#